data_81140fd7b1ca02fd54b99c71b0c33c47
#
_entry.id   81140fd7b1ca02fd54b99c71b0c33c47
#
_cell.length_a   1.000
_cell.length_b   1.000
_cell.length_c   1.000
_cell.angle_alpha   90.00
_cell.angle_beta   90.00
_cell.angle_gamma   90.00
#
_symmetry.space_group_name_H-M   'P 1'
#
loop_
_entity.id
_entity.type
_entity.pdbx_description
1 polymer ?
#
loop_
_entity_poly.entity_id
_entity_poly.type
_entity_poly.pdbx_seq_one_letter_code
_entity_poly.pdbx_strand_id
1 'polypeptide(L)'
;MTHRTVGDAPVALPGLPDDRHARAAAPRPDCPVEIALAVLRGRWTTLVVRELLRREALSYSDLAARLPALSDKVLSDRLARLVAAGVVAKDRTAGWPPTVGYRLTPHGRELGPVLQALWDWGAAAPDRPEDREP
;
A
#
# COMPACT_ATOMS: atom_id res chain seq x y z
N MET A 1 1.90 41.85 3.51
CA MET A 1 1.38 41.11 3.38
C MET A 1 1.39 40.36 3.36
N THR A 2 1.67 40.19 3.59
CA THR A 2 1.51 39.33 3.45
C THR A 2 1.12 38.62 3.50
N HIS A 3 1.07 38.44 3.40
CA HIS A 3 0.46 37.66 3.35
C HIS A 3 0.52 36.69 3.18
N ARG A 4 1.23 36.86 3.49
CA ARG A 4 1.10 35.60 3.40
C ARG A 4 -0.12 35.16 3.81
N THR A 5 -0.63 34.61 3.10
CA THR A 5 -1.86 34.34 3.39
C THR A 5 -2.05 33.15 4.09
N VAL A 6 -3.11 33.09 4.53
CA VAL A 6 -3.53 32.00 5.15
C VAL A 6 -3.58 30.85 4.33
N GLY A 7 -3.86 31.03 3.14
CA GLY A 7 -3.82 29.96 2.25
C GLY A 7 -2.54 29.30 2.34
N ASP A 8 -1.64 30.01 2.92
CA ASP A 8 -0.38 29.47 3.06
C ASP A 8 -0.20 28.76 4.32
N ALA A 9 -1.20 28.72 5.10
CA ALA A 9 -1.09 27.97 6.30
C ALA A 9 -0.78 26.60 5.88
N PRO A 10 0.33 26.13 6.24
CA PRO A 10 0.83 24.93 5.72
C PRO A 10 0.10 23.78 6.25
N VAL A 11 -0.46 23.09 5.36
CA VAL A 11 -0.72 21.73 5.61
C VAL A 11 0.63 21.09 5.43
N ALA A 12 1.15 20.51 6.46
CA ALA A 12 2.43 19.84 6.35
C ALA A 12 2.24 18.64 5.45
N LEU A 13 2.67 18.78 4.22
CA LEU A 13 2.65 17.68 3.27
C LEU A 13 4.02 17.03 3.29
N PRO A 14 4.07 15.73 3.59
CA PRO A 14 5.35 15.04 3.64
C PRO A 14 6.09 15.15 2.31
N GLY A 15 7.38 15.27 2.38
CA GLY A 15 8.20 15.35 1.18
C GLY A 15 8.35 16.73 0.61
N LEU A 16 7.68 17.73 1.19
CA LEU A 16 7.84 19.09 0.73
C LEU A 16 9.02 19.74 1.45
N PRO A 17 9.51 20.88 0.93
CA PRO A 17 10.70 21.52 1.48
C PRO A 17 10.67 21.80 2.97
N ASP A 18 9.49 21.97 3.56
CA ASP A 18 9.37 22.23 4.97
C ASP A 18 9.43 20.99 5.84
N ASP A 19 9.33 19.82 5.22
CA ASP A 19 9.43 18.57 5.94
C ASP A 19 10.91 18.29 6.21
N ARG A 20 11.23 17.96 7.44
CA ARG A 20 12.62 17.66 7.79
C ARG A 20 13.20 16.52 6.93
N HIS A 21 12.37 15.60 6.51
CA HIS A 21 12.83 14.48 5.68
C HIS A 21 13.14 14.91 4.25
N ALA A 22 12.50 15.97 3.78
CA ALA A 22 12.73 16.47 2.44
C ALA A 22 14.12 17.08 2.28
N ARG A 23 14.78 17.40 3.39
CA ARG A 23 16.11 18.00 3.34
C ARG A 23 17.23 16.97 3.33
N ALA A 24 16.87 15.70 3.44
CA ALA A 24 17.90 14.66 3.45
C ALA A 24 18.50 14.53 2.05
N ALA A 25 19.81 14.35 2.00
CA ALA A 25 20.51 14.18 0.74
C ALA A 25 20.34 12.78 0.17
N ALA A 26 19.83 11.85 0.97
CA ALA A 26 19.64 10.46 0.57
C ALA A 26 18.39 9.93 1.26
N PRO A 27 17.77 8.87 0.73
CA PRO A 27 16.62 8.27 1.38
C PRO A 27 16.96 7.82 2.80
N ARG A 28 16.05 8.05 3.71
CA ARG A 28 16.24 7.68 5.11
C ARG A 28 15.20 6.64 5.50
N PRO A 29 15.61 5.60 6.24
CA PRO A 29 14.68 4.54 6.63
C PRO A 29 13.51 5.04 7.49
N ASP A 30 13.68 6.14 8.20
CA ASP A 30 12.66 6.69 9.07
C ASP A 30 11.74 7.71 8.37
N CYS A 31 11.97 7.97 7.09
CA CYS A 31 11.09 8.85 6.33
C CYS A 31 9.74 8.16 6.10
N PRO A 32 8.63 8.80 6.46
CA PRO A 32 7.31 8.19 6.27
C PRO A 32 7.04 7.73 4.85
N VAL A 33 7.50 8.47 3.86
CA VAL A 33 7.32 8.07 2.46
C VAL A 33 8.11 6.81 2.16
N GLU A 34 9.35 6.73 2.66
CA GLU A 34 10.17 5.53 2.46
C GLU A 34 9.56 4.31 3.15
N ILE A 35 8.98 4.52 4.33
CA ILE A 35 8.30 3.44 5.04
C ILE A 35 7.13 2.92 4.20
N ALA A 36 6.31 3.84 3.68
CA ALA A 36 5.16 3.46 2.86
C ALA A 36 5.60 2.72 1.59
N LEU A 37 6.62 3.23 0.92
CA LEU A 37 7.12 2.60 -0.29
C LEU A 37 7.68 1.21 0.00
N ALA A 38 8.33 1.03 1.15
CA ALA A 38 8.86 -0.28 1.53
C ALA A 38 7.74 -1.29 1.75
N VAL A 39 6.63 -0.86 2.35
CA VAL A 39 5.47 -1.73 2.57
C VAL A 39 4.84 -2.13 1.25
N LEU A 40 4.70 -1.19 0.32
CA LEU A 40 4.02 -1.43 -0.95
C LEU A 40 4.93 -2.00 -2.04
N ARG A 41 6.20 -2.17 -1.73
CA ARG A 41 7.17 -2.63 -2.71
C ARG A 41 6.89 -4.05 -3.16
N GLY A 42 7.19 -4.30 -4.44
CA GLY A 42 7.05 -5.63 -5.03
C GLY A 42 5.79 -5.74 -5.85
N ARG A 43 5.92 -6.47 -6.97
CA ARG A 43 4.75 -6.72 -7.79
C ARG A 43 3.74 -7.49 -6.96
N TRP A 44 2.51 -7.24 -7.22
CA TRP A 44 1.37 -7.92 -6.62
C TRP A 44 1.00 -7.44 -5.21
N THR A 45 1.89 -6.71 -4.51
CA THR A 45 1.59 -6.29 -3.14
C THR A 45 0.31 -5.46 -3.07
N THR A 46 0.19 -4.46 -3.96
CA THR A 46 -1.02 -3.62 -3.96
C THR A 46 -2.26 -4.39 -4.34
N LEU A 47 -2.11 -5.42 -5.19
CA LEU A 47 -3.25 -6.25 -5.56
C LEU A 47 -3.73 -7.11 -4.39
N VAL A 48 -2.80 -7.62 -3.58
CA VAL A 48 -3.16 -8.37 -2.37
C VAL A 48 -3.93 -7.46 -1.41
N VAL A 49 -3.42 -6.26 -1.18
CA VAL A 49 -4.09 -5.30 -0.30
C VAL A 49 -5.48 -4.96 -0.85
N ARG A 50 -5.58 -4.76 -2.16
CA ARG A 50 -6.86 -4.43 -2.78
C ARG A 50 -7.90 -5.52 -2.59
N GLU A 51 -7.50 -6.78 -2.70
CA GLU A 51 -8.45 -7.86 -2.49
C GLU A 51 -8.92 -7.88 -1.03
N LEU A 52 -8.03 -7.59 -0.09
CA LEU A 52 -8.39 -7.53 1.31
C LEU A 52 -9.22 -6.29 1.67
N LEU A 53 -9.14 -5.25 0.85
CA LEU A 53 -10.02 -4.08 1.03
C LEU A 53 -11.46 -4.40 0.65
N ARG A 54 -11.65 -5.35 -0.26
CA ARG A 54 -12.98 -5.72 -0.74
C ARG A 54 -13.74 -6.61 0.21
N ARG A 55 -13.05 -7.28 1.11
CA ARG A 55 -13.65 -8.25 2.01
C ARG A 55 -13.16 -8.02 3.42
N GLU A 56 -13.98 -8.42 4.39
CA GLU A 56 -13.57 -8.30 5.77
C GLU A 56 -12.43 -9.26 6.10
N ALA A 57 -12.51 -10.47 5.57
CA ALA A 57 -11.47 -11.47 5.76
C ALA A 57 -11.48 -12.45 4.59
N LEU A 58 -10.33 -12.96 4.23
CA LEU A 58 -10.18 -13.97 3.19
C LEU A 58 -9.21 -15.03 3.67
N SER A 59 -9.52 -16.29 3.38
CA SER A 59 -8.57 -17.37 3.64
C SER A 59 -7.45 -17.30 2.60
N TYR A 60 -6.37 -18.03 2.86
CA TYR A 60 -5.30 -18.14 1.88
C TYR A 60 -5.84 -18.68 0.55
N SER A 61 -6.68 -19.72 0.61
CA SER A 61 -7.26 -20.30 -0.60
C SER A 61 -8.10 -19.30 -1.38
N ASP A 62 -8.86 -18.48 -0.66
CA ASP A 62 -9.67 -17.46 -1.32
C ASP A 62 -8.79 -16.43 -2.02
N LEU A 63 -7.71 -16.01 -1.38
CA LEU A 63 -6.79 -15.07 -1.99
C LEU A 63 -6.13 -15.68 -3.22
N ALA A 64 -5.69 -16.92 -3.12
CA ALA A 64 -5.05 -17.60 -4.24
C ALA A 64 -6.01 -17.71 -5.42
N ALA A 65 -7.27 -17.98 -5.15
CA ALA A 65 -8.27 -18.09 -6.21
C ALA A 65 -8.55 -16.75 -6.88
N ARG A 66 -8.44 -15.66 -6.14
CA ARG A 66 -8.68 -14.32 -6.70
C ARG A 66 -7.49 -13.78 -7.46
N LEU A 67 -6.31 -14.33 -7.22
CA LEU A 67 -5.08 -13.89 -7.84
C LEU A 67 -4.38 -15.08 -8.49
N PRO A 68 -5.02 -15.69 -9.51
CA PRO A 68 -4.52 -16.95 -10.05
C PRO A 68 -3.16 -16.86 -10.74
N ALA A 69 -2.76 -15.67 -11.15
CA ALA A 69 -1.46 -15.50 -11.77
C ALA A 69 -0.32 -15.48 -10.76
N LEU A 70 -0.64 -15.44 -9.47
CA LEU A 70 0.35 -15.35 -8.42
C LEU A 70 0.75 -16.74 -7.97
N SER A 71 2.06 -17.00 -7.89
CA SER A 71 2.51 -18.28 -7.35
C SER A 71 2.29 -18.31 -5.85
N ASP A 72 2.21 -19.51 -5.29
CA ASP A 72 2.08 -19.67 -3.84
C ASP A 72 3.25 -19.05 -3.11
N LYS A 73 4.45 -19.17 -3.66
CA LYS A 73 5.63 -18.61 -3.04
C LYS A 73 5.53 -17.09 -2.92
N VAL A 74 5.09 -16.43 -3.99
CA VAL A 74 4.99 -14.97 -4.00
C VAL A 74 3.85 -14.52 -3.08
N LEU A 75 2.69 -15.19 -3.15
CA LEU A 75 1.57 -14.82 -2.29
C LEU A 75 1.95 -14.98 -0.83
N SER A 76 2.57 -16.09 -0.46
CA SER A 76 3.00 -16.32 0.92
C SER A 76 4.00 -15.25 1.36
N ASP A 77 4.95 -14.90 0.50
CA ASP A 77 5.93 -13.87 0.81
C ASP A 77 5.28 -12.51 1.02
N ARG A 78 4.37 -12.13 0.13
CA ARG A 78 3.71 -10.82 0.26
C ARG A 78 2.87 -10.75 1.53
N LEU A 79 2.14 -11.82 1.83
CA LEU A 79 1.33 -11.85 3.06
C LEU A 79 2.21 -11.77 4.31
N ALA A 80 3.31 -12.52 4.33
CA ALA A 80 4.21 -12.48 5.49
C ALA A 80 4.79 -11.07 5.69
N ARG A 81 5.15 -10.41 4.63
CA ARG A 81 5.69 -9.04 4.72
C ARG A 81 4.65 -8.05 5.19
N LEU A 82 3.41 -8.19 4.72
CA LEU A 82 2.33 -7.30 5.14
C LEU A 82 1.96 -7.54 6.59
N VAL A 83 2.02 -8.79 7.05
CA VAL A 83 1.79 -9.10 8.47
C VAL A 83 2.90 -8.47 9.31
N ALA A 84 4.15 -8.63 8.88
CA ALA A 84 5.28 -8.06 9.61
C ALA A 84 5.20 -6.54 9.69
N ALA A 85 4.62 -5.90 8.68
CA ALA A 85 4.48 -4.45 8.65
C ALA A 85 3.26 -3.94 9.42
N GLY A 86 2.45 -4.83 9.98
CA GLY A 86 1.26 -4.42 10.73
C GLY A 86 0.09 -4.02 9.85
N VAL A 87 0.15 -4.35 8.57
CA VAL A 87 -0.90 -4.00 7.61
C VAL A 87 -1.97 -5.09 7.55
N VAL A 88 -1.56 -6.33 7.70
CA VAL A 88 -2.45 -7.49 7.64
C VAL A 88 -2.36 -8.25 8.95
N ALA A 89 -3.49 -8.74 9.43
CA ALA A 89 -3.55 -9.65 10.57
C ALA A 89 -3.86 -11.03 10.07
N LYS A 90 -3.19 -12.01 10.65
CA LYS A 90 -3.37 -13.40 10.32
C LYS A 90 -4.09 -14.06 11.48
N ASP A 91 -5.28 -14.56 11.25
CA ASP A 91 -6.10 -15.17 12.27
C ASP A 91 -6.25 -16.66 12.00
N ARG A 92 -6.02 -17.44 13.03
CA ARG A 92 -6.25 -18.88 12.93
C ARG A 92 -7.58 -19.21 13.59
N THR A 93 -8.46 -19.82 12.84
CA THR A 93 -9.77 -20.17 13.34
C THR A 93 -9.70 -21.54 14.02
N ALA A 94 -10.28 -21.62 15.20
CA ALA A 94 -10.37 -22.90 15.90
C ALA A 94 -11.30 -23.83 15.12
N GLY A 95 -11.01 -25.13 15.19
CA GLY A 95 -11.79 -26.11 14.50
C GLY A 95 -10.90 -27.12 13.80
N TRP A 96 -11.51 -28.09 13.15
CA TRP A 96 -10.74 -29.09 12.45
C TRP A 96 -11.31 -29.31 11.06
N PRO A 97 -10.48 -29.14 10.01
CA PRO A 97 -9.08 -28.63 10.12
C PRO A 97 -9.10 -27.13 10.43
N PRO A 98 -8.07 -26.63 11.10
CA PRO A 98 -7.99 -25.20 11.39
C PRO A 98 -7.81 -24.42 10.10
N THR A 99 -8.45 -23.27 10.02
CA THR A 99 -8.33 -22.40 8.87
C THR A 99 -7.57 -21.15 9.26
N VAL A 100 -6.87 -20.57 8.28
CA VAL A 100 -6.13 -19.33 8.47
C VAL A 100 -6.79 -18.27 7.61
N GLY A 101 -7.20 -17.18 8.25
CA GLY A 101 -7.76 -16.05 7.56
C GLY A 101 -6.83 -14.86 7.63
N TYR A 102 -6.96 -13.98 6.66
CA TYR A 102 -6.21 -12.74 6.58
C TYR A 102 -7.19 -11.59 6.49
N ARG A 103 -6.89 -10.52 7.20
CA ARG A 103 -7.69 -9.29 7.16
C ARG A 103 -6.77 -8.11 7.32
N LEU A 104 -7.22 -6.97 6.83
CA LEU A 104 -6.47 -5.74 7.05
C LEU A 104 -6.67 -5.28 8.48
N THR A 105 -5.59 -4.82 9.09
CA THR A 105 -5.67 -4.13 10.39
C THR A 105 -6.30 -2.77 10.16
N PRO A 106 -6.70 -2.05 11.23
CA PRO A 106 -7.16 -0.68 11.05
C PRO A 106 -6.14 0.19 10.30
N HIS A 107 -4.86 0.03 10.62
CA HIS A 107 -3.81 0.73 9.91
C HIS A 107 -3.76 0.32 8.43
N GLY A 108 -3.92 -0.98 8.17
CA GLY A 108 -3.95 -1.47 6.79
C GLY A 108 -5.12 -0.93 5.99
N ARG A 109 -6.27 -0.73 6.62
CA ARG A 109 -7.44 -0.19 5.92
C ARG A 109 -7.21 1.26 5.49
N GLU A 110 -6.34 1.98 6.18
CA GLU A 110 -5.99 3.33 5.78
C GLU A 110 -5.24 3.39 4.46
N LEU A 111 -4.78 2.24 3.96
CA LEU A 111 -4.18 2.19 2.63
C LEU A 111 -5.20 2.36 1.51
N GLY A 112 -6.50 2.21 1.81
CA GLY A 112 -7.52 2.41 0.79
C GLY A 112 -7.41 3.75 0.10
N PRO A 113 -7.47 4.86 0.84
CA PRO A 113 -7.30 6.18 0.23
C PRO A 113 -5.93 6.37 -0.43
N VAL A 114 -4.90 5.76 0.12
CA VAL A 114 -3.55 5.87 -0.47
C VAL A 114 -3.53 5.21 -1.84
N LEU A 115 -4.08 4.00 -1.95
CA LEU A 115 -4.13 3.30 -3.23
C LEU A 115 -5.02 4.03 -4.22
N GLN A 116 -6.12 4.62 -3.74
CA GLN A 116 -6.98 5.42 -4.62
C GLN A 116 -6.22 6.61 -5.18
N ALA A 117 -5.46 7.28 -4.33
CA ALA A 117 -4.67 8.43 -4.77
C ALA A 117 -3.60 8.01 -5.79
N LEU A 118 -2.96 6.86 -5.55
CA LEU A 118 -1.98 6.33 -6.50
C LEU A 118 -2.65 6.00 -7.83
N TRP A 119 -3.83 5.41 -7.78
CA TRP A 119 -4.59 5.09 -8.98
C TRP A 119 -4.92 6.37 -9.76
N ASP A 120 -5.44 7.37 -9.07
CA ASP A 120 -5.84 8.61 -9.71
C ASP A 120 -4.66 9.29 -10.38
N TRP A 121 -3.55 9.32 -9.67
CA TRP A 121 -2.35 9.94 -10.22
C TRP A 121 -1.82 9.17 -11.43
N GLY A 122 -1.81 7.85 -11.33
CA GLY A 122 -1.35 6.99 -12.42
C GLY A 122 -2.26 7.08 -13.65
N ALA A 123 -3.57 7.15 -13.40
CA ALA A 123 -4.54 7.24 -14.50
C ALA A 123 -4.44 8.57 -15.25
N ALA A 124 -3.97 9.62 -14.58
CA ALA A 124 -3.80 10.92 -15.19
C ALA A 124 -2.41 11.11 -15.79
N ALA A 125 -1.58 10.09 -15.77
CA ALA A 125 -0.22 10.21 -16.28
C ALA A 125 -0.23 10.55 -17.77
N PRO A 126 0.73 11.36 -18.22
CA PRO A 126 0.80 11.68 -19.65
C PRO A 126 1.14 10.44 -20.47
N ASP A 127 0.80 10.50 -21.76
CA ASP A 127 1.08 9.40 -22.66
C ASP A 127 2.55 9.02 -22.61
N ARG A 128 2.80 7.74 -22.52
CA ARG A 128 4.16 7.21 -22.59
C ARG A 128 4.45 6.84 -24.04
N PRO A 129 5.72 6.94 -24.43
CA PRO A 129 6.08 6.63 -25.83
C PRO A 129 5.59 5.25 -26.28
N GLU A 130 5.63 4.26 -25.41
CA GLU A 130 5.22 2.92 -25.77
C GLU A 130 3.72 2.76 -25.92
N ASP A 131 2.95 3.76 -25.51
CA ASP A 131 1.50 3.74 -25.65
C ASP A 131 1.05 4.38 -26.94
N ARG A 132 1.95 4.95 -27.71
CA ARG A 132 1.61 5.63 -28.95
C ARG A 132 1.61 4.65 -30.09
N GLU A 133 0.62 4.83 -30.93
CA GLU A 133 0.56 3.99 -32.11
C GLU A 133 1.74 4.30 -33.00
N PRO A 134 2.32 3.31 -33.63
CA PRO A 134 3.48 3.52 -34.54
C PRO A 134 3.10 4.33 -35.75
#